data_f5260356498c6655b42c9d1aa1f2eb0b
#
_entry.id   f5260356498c6655b42c9d1aa1f2eb0b
#
_cell.length_a   1.000
_cell.length_b   1.000
_cell.length_c   1.000
_cell.angle_alpha   90.00
_cell.angle_beta   90.00
_cell.angle_gamma   90.00
#
_symmetry.space_group_name_H-M   'P 1'
#
loop_
_entity.id
_entity.type
_entity.pdbx_description
1 polymer ?
#
loop_
_entity_poly.entity_id
_entity_poly.type
_entity_poly.pdbx_seq_one_letter_code
_entity_poly.pdbx_strand_id
1 'polypeptide(L)'
;MDFCIFAALNANSYVQQPPKQIRLAGRDHLQVHQQMKDFAAIDFETANNERTSVCSVGVVIVREGKFVDSFYSLIQPEPNYYLYWNTLVHGITREDTEDAPVFPYVWRQIEPLIEGLPLVAHNSPFDEGCLKAVMRCYQMDYPDYLFYCTCRASRKHFGKQLPNHQLHTVAEACGFNLVNHHHALADAEACAWIAREIL
;
A
#
# COMPACT_ATOMS: atom_id res chain seq x y z
N MET A 1 -32.28 -15.40 -33.86
CA MET A 1 -31.80 -16.61 -33.15
C MET A 1 -30.36 -16.35 -32.79
N ASP A 2 -30.21 -15.93 -31.57
CA ASP A 2 -28.98 -15.35 -31.05
C ASP A 2 -28.22 -16.40 -30.26
N PHE A 3 -26.93 -16.57 -30.56
CA PHE A 3 -26.03 -17.34 -29.71
C PHE A 3 -24.98 -16.40 -29.13
N CYS A 4 -25.20 -15.98 -27.89
CA CYS A 4 -24.18 -15.41 -27.04
C CYS A 4 -23.20 -16.50 -26.64
N ILE A 5 -21.93 -16.36 -27.06
CA ILE A 5 -20.84 -17.22 -26.61
C ILE A 5 -20.15 -16.48 -25.46
N PHE A 6 -20.35 -16.96 -24.23
CA PHE A 6 -19.56 -16.59 -23.07
C PHE A 6 -18.17 -17.22 -23.18
N ALA A 7 -17.16 -16.40 -23.37
CA ALA A 7 -15.78 -16.83 -23.24
C ALA A 7 -15.38 -16.78 -21.75
N ALA A 8 -15.29 -17.96 -21.13
CA ALA A 8 -14.71 -18.12 -19.81
C ALA A 8 -13.19 -17.93 -19.90
N LEU A 9 -12.67 -16.85 -19.30
CA LEU A 9 -11.24 -16.65 -19.12
C LEU A 9 -10.76 -17.58 -18.03
N ASN A 10 -9.95 -18.57 -18.41
CA ASN A 10 -9.24 -19.46 -17.51
C ASN A 10 -8.27 -18.66 -16.61
N ALA A 11 -8.54 -18.64 -15.32
CA ALA A 11 -7.60 -18.24 -14.31
C ALA A 11 -6.45 -19.27 -14.28
N ASN A 12 -5.32 -18.90 -14.86
CA ASN A 12 -4.10 -19.70 -14.82
C ASN A 12 -3.46 -19.55 -13.44
N SER A 13 -3.60 -20.57 -12.61
CA SER A 13 -3.02 -20.68 -11.29
C SER A 13 -1.50 -20.81 -11.40
N TYR A 14 -0.79 -19.69 -11.26
CA TYR A 14 0.67 -19.70 -10.99
C TYR A 14 0.90 -20.17 -9.56
N VAL A 15 1.18 -21.45 -9.40
CA VAL A 15 1.74 -21.98 -8.15
C VAL A 15 3.20 -21.56 -8.09
N GLN A 16 3.47 -20.48 -7.35
CA GLN A 16 4.84 -20.06 -7.06
C GLN A 16 5.47 -21.04 -6.07
N GLN A 17 6.63 -21.59 -6.43
CA GLN A 17 7.45 -22.38 -5.52
C GLN A 17 7.99 -21.47 -4.39
N PRO A 18 8.01 -21.93 -3.14
CA PRO A 18 8.53 -21.14 -2.04
C PRO A 18 10.03 -20.87 -2.23
N PRO A 19 10.50 -19.64 -1.97
CA PRO A 19 11.92 -19.31 -2.05
C PRO A 19 12.72 -20.10 -1.00
N LYS A 20 13.97 -20.41 -1.36
CA LYS A 20 14.91 -21.11 -0.47
C LYS A 20 15.08 -20.33 0.82
N GLN A 21 14.65 -20.91 1.94
CA GLN A 21 14.84 -20.36 3.27
C GLN A 21 16.34 -20.19 3.56
N ILE A 22 16.78 -18.95 3.73
CA ILE A 22 18.07 -18.65 4.35
C ILE A 22 17.91 -18.98 5.83
N ARG A 23 18.50 -20.08 6.29
CA ARG A 23 18.55 -20.43 7.70
C ARG A 23 19.44 -19.41 8.44
N LEU A 24 18.81 -18.49 9.15
CA LEU A 24 19.50 -17.66 10.13
C LEU A 24 19.88 -18.53 11.34
N ALA A 25 21.17 -18.67 11.56
CA ALA A 25 21.70 -19.41 12.72
C ALA A 25 21.44 -18.61 14.01
N GLY A 26 20.72 -19.25 14.92
CA GLY A 26 20.74 -19.12 16.37
C GLY A 26 20.78 -17.73 16.99
N ARG A 27 19.63 -17.27 17.54
CA ARG A 27 19.54 -16.66 18.88
C ARG A 27 18.18 -17.00 19.47
N ASP A 28 18.17 -17.92 20.41
CA ASP A 28 17.07 -18.16 21.31
C ASP A 28 16.88 -16.94 22.21
N HIS A 29 16.01 -16.05 21.83
CA HIS A 29 15.25 -15.21 22.73
C HIS A 29 13.81 -15.19 22.17
N LEU A 30 12.98 -16.06 22.73
CA LEU A 30 11.53 -16.07 22.57
C LEU A 30 10.93 -14.75 23.10
N GLN A 31 11.11 -13.65 22.40
CA GLN A 31 10.13 -12.60 22.39
C GLN A 31 9.05 -13.05 21.41
N VAL A 32 7.94 -13.52 21.93
CA VAL A 32 6.72 -13.68 21.15
C VAL A 32 6.33 -12.26 20.72
N HIS A 33 6.84 -11.82 19.57
CA HIS A 33 6.28 -10.66 18.90
C HIS A 33 4.87 -11.07 18.53
N GLN A 34 3.89 -10.50 19.20
CA GLN A 34 2.49 -10.66 18.83
C GLN A 34 2.36 -10.00 17.46
N GLN A 35 2.43 -10.80 16.39
CA GLN A 35 2.31 -10.32 15.02
C GLN A 35 0.98 -9.60 14.86
N MET A 36 1.03 -8.46 14.19
CA MET A 36 -0.17 -7.72 13.85
C MET A 36 -1.00 -8.53 12.85
N LYS A 37 -2.22 -8.91 13.25
CA LYS A 37 -3.09 -9.80 12.45
C LYS A 37 -4.18 -9.06 11.70
N ASP A 38 -4.60 -7.91 12.22
CA ASP A 38 -5.70 -7.12 11.66
C ASP A 38 -5.22 -5.70 11.42
N PHE A 39 -5.19 -5.28 10.15
CA PHE A 39 -4.77 -3.94 9.72
C PHE A 39 -5.16 -3.67 8.27
N ALA A 40 -5.09 -2.41 7.86
CA ALA A 40 -5.16 -2.01 6.47
C ALA A 40 -3.83 -1.38 6.04
N ALA A 41 -3.17 -1.95 5.03
CA ALA A 41 -2.02 -1.30 4.41
C ALA A 41 -2.52 -0.29 3.38
N ILE A 42 -1.90 0.90 3.35
CA ILE A 42 -2.27 2.00 2.47
C ILE A 42 -1.03 2.62 1.85
N ASP A 43 -1.16 3.02 0.59
CA ASP A 43 -0.14 3.75 -0.14
C ASP A 43 -0.78 4.79 -1.07
N PHE A 44 -0.18 5.99 -1.15
CA PHE A 44 -0.62 7.09 -1.99
C PHE A 44 0.45 7.50 -3.00
N GLU A 45 0.02 7.76 -4.24
CA GLU A 45 0.83 8.53 -5.19
C GLU A 45 0.35 9.98 -5.25
N THR A 46 1.29 10.91 -5.50
CA THR A 46 1.01 12.34 -5.56
C THR A 46 1.40 12.93 -6.91
N ALA A 47 0.54 13.78 -7.47
CA ALA A 47 0.76 14.46 -8.75
C ALA A 47 1.93 15.46 -8.70
N ASN A 48 2.19 16.04 -7.52
CA ASN A 48 3.22 17.04 -7.29
C ASN A 48 3.73 16.99 -5.83
N ASN A 49 4.53 17.98 -5.42
CA ASN A 49 5.15 18.00 -4.08
C ASN A 49 4.17 18.38 -2.95
N GLU A 50 2.95 18.78 -3.26
CA GLU A 50 1.94 19.08 -2.27
C GLU A 50 1.26 17.80 -1.81
N ARG A 51 1.17 17.61 -0.50
CA ARG A 51 0.58 16.39 0.09
C ARG A 51 -0.92 16.24 -0.17
N THR A 52 -1.59 17.33 -0.58
CA THR A 52 -2.99 17.32 -0.98
C THR A 52 -3.20 16.71 -2.36
N SER A 53 -2.15 16.68 -3.21
CA SER A 53 -2.23 16.29 -4.62
C SER A 53 -2.24 14.78 -4.83
N VAL A 54 -2.88 14.02 -3.93
CA VAL A 54 -3.02 12.57 -4.10
C VAL A 54 -3.71 12.25 -5.44
N CYS A 55 -3.06 11.43 -6.27
CA CYS A 55 -3.56 11.06 -7.61
C CYS A 55 -3.90 9.58 -7.76
N SER A 56 -3.48 8.75 -6.82
CA SER A 56 -4.00 7.38 -6.66
C SER A 56 -3.88 6.91 -5.22
N VAL A 57 -4.63 5.87 -4.90
CA VAL A 57 -4.58 5.18 -3.61
C VAL A 57 -4.71 3.68 -3.81
N GLY A 58 -3.90 2.92 -3.09
CA GLY A 58 -4.00 1.48 -2.92
C GLY A 58 -4.25 1.13 -1.45
N VAL A 59 -5.17 0.22 -1.20
CA VAL A 59 -5.47 -0.29 0.15
C VAL A 59 -5.56 -1.81 0.11
N VAL A 60 -4.96 -2.47 1.10
CA VAL A 60 -5.05 -3.93 1.27
C VAL A 60 -5.50 -4.23 2.68
N ILE A 61 -6.56 -5.00 2.81
CA ILE A 61 -7.15 -5.37 4.10
C ILE A 61 -6.62 -6.73 4.54
N VAL A 62 -6.09 -6.78 5.74
CA VAL A 62 -5.62 -8.00 6.39
C VAL A 62 -6.45 -8.27 7.62
N ARG A 63 -7.00 -9.48 7.73
CA ARG A 63 -7.73 -10.00 8.89
C ARG A 63 -7.19 -11.38 9.25
N GLU A 64 -6.95 -11.61 10.52
CA GLU A 64 -6.38 -12.86 11.03
C GLU A 64 -5.06 -13.26 10.30
N GLY A 65 -4.28 -12.26 9.88
CA GLY A 65 -3.05 -12.44 9.12
C GLY A 65 -3.25 -12.87 7.66
N LYS A 66 -4.47 -12.81 7.12
CA LYS A 66 -4.79 -13.14 5.72
C LYS A 66 -5.22 -11.91 4.95
N PHE A 67 -4.82 -11.82 3.69
CA PHE A 67 -5.36 -10.84 2.76
C PHE A 67 -6.82 -11.19 2.45
N VAL A 68 -7.74 -10.28 2.76
CA VAL A 68 -9.19 -10.53 2.62
C VAL A 68 -9.85 -9.62 1.60
N ASP A 69 -9.30 -8.43 1.38
CA ASP A 69 -9.84 -7.47 0.41
C ASP A 69 -8.75 -6.50 -0.05
N SER A 70 -8.99 -5.83 -1.17
CA SER A 70 -8.14 -4.77 -1.69
C SER A 70 -8.95 -3.72 -2.45
N PHE A 71 -8.45 -2.50 -2.46
CA PHE A 71 -9.06 -1.38 -3.16
C PHE A 71 -8.00 -0.56 -3.90
N TYR A 72 -8.31 -0.14 -5.11
CA TYR A 72 -7.49 0.79 -5.88
C TYR A 72 -8.36 1.83 -6.58
N SER A 73 -7.93 3.07 -6.59
CA SER A 73 -8.56 4.12 -7.38
C SER A 73 -7.54 5.16 -7.82
N LEU A 74 -7.69 5.63 -9.06
CA LEU A 74 -7.19 6.94 -9.45
C LEU A 74 -8.03 8.02 -8.75
N ILE A 75 -7.41 9.17 -8.53
CA ILE A 75 -8.02 10.33 -7.85
C ILE A 75 -7.69 11.57 -8.67
N GLN A 76 -8.68 12.41 -8.95
CA GLN A 76 -8.40 13.75 -9.47
C GLN A 76 -7.73 14.58 -8.37
N PRO A 77 -6.46 14.98 -8.53
CA PRO A 77 -5.69 15.61 -7.46
C PRO A 77 -6.09 17.08 -7.22
N GLU A 78 -5.87 17.56 -5.99
CA GLU A 78 -6.02 18.96 -5.64
C GLU A 78 -4.74 19.47 -4.96
N PRO A 79 -3.98 20.41 -5.58
CA PRO A 79 -4.26 21.06 -6.87
C PRO A 79 -3.97 20.13 -8.07
N ASN A 80 -4.77 20.32 -9.17
CA ASN A 80 -4.69 19.48 -10.36
C ASN A 80 -3.59 19.99 -11.33
N TYR A 81 -2.32 19.79 -10.93
CA TYR A 81 -1.17 19.89 -11.82
C TYR A 81 -0.17 18.78 -11.51
N TYR A 82 0.56 18.37 -12.54
CA TYR A 82 1.53 17.28 -12.46
C TYR A 82 2.95 17.80 -12.61
N LEU A 83 3.85 17.33 -11.76
CA LEU A 83 5.29 17.53 -11.94
C LEU A 83 5.86 16.35 -12.70
N TYR A 84 6.71 16.66 -13.67
CA TYR A 84 7.40 15.65 -14.50
C TYR A 84 8.03 14.53 -13.68
N TRP A 85 8.70 14.86 -12.57
CA TRP A 85 9.38 13.86 -11.74
C TRP A 85 8.41 12.91 -11.02
N ASN A 86 7.25 13.39 -10.62
CA ASN A 86 6.22 12.54 -10.00
C ASN A 86 5.67 11.56 -11.05
N THR A 87 5.28 12.07 -12.22
CA THR A 87 4.82 11.23 -13.34
C THR A 87 5.88 10.23 -13.77
N LEU A 88 7.17 10.59 -13.78
CA LEU A 88 8.25 9.66 -14.13
C LEU A 88 8.35 8.48 -13.14
N VAL A 89 7.99 8.69 -11.88
CA VAL A 89 8.04 7.67 -10.82
C VAL A 89 6.87 6.70 -10.94
N HIS A 90 5.63 7.19 -10.97
CA HIS A 90 4.43 6.33 -10.91
C HIS A 90 3.70 6.16 -12.25
N GLY A 91 4.10 6.90 -13.29
CA GLY A 91 3.53 6.81 -14.63
C GLY A 91 2.17 7.47 -14.82
N ILE A 92 1.51 7.95 -13.76
CA ILE A 92 0.18 8.58 -13.84
C ILE A 92 0.34 9.99 -14.38
N THR A 93 -0.50 10.32 -15.38
CA THR A 93 -0.55 11.62 -16.03
C THR A 93 -1.82 12.38 -15.64
N ARG A 94 -1.91 13.64 -16.06
CA ARG A 94 -3.12 14.43 -15.87
C ARG A 94 -4.31 13.83 -16.63
N GLU A 95 -4.06 13.32 -17.82
CA GLU A 95 -5.05 12.69 -18.70
C GLU A 95 -5.68 11.45 -18.05
N ASP A 96 -4.88 10.68 -17.29
CA ASP A 96 -5.37 9.48 -16.58
C ASP A 96 -6.34 9.82 -15.46
N THR A 97 -6.25 11.02 -14.89
CA THR A 97 -7.04 11.44 -13.72
C THR A 97 -8.05 12.54 -14.03
N GLU A 98 -8.17 12.96 -15.29
CA GLU A 98 -9.07 14.06 -15.69
C GLU A 98 -10.54 13.76 -15.34
N ASP A 99 -10.97 12.53 -15.58
CA ASP A 99 -12.32 12.05 -15.27
C ASP A 99 -12.39 11.20 -13.98
N ALA A 100 -11.29 11.12 -13.22
CA ALA A 100 -11.26 10.36 -11.98
C ALA A 100 -12.08 11.05 -10.88
N PRO A 101 -12.64 10.29 -9.94
CA PRO A 101 -13.37 10.86 -8.82
C PRO A 101 -12.41 11.68 -7.92
N VAL A 102 -12.90 12.75 -7.31
CA VAL A 102 -12.17 13.50 -6.28
C VAL A 102 -12.09 12.71 -4.99
N PHE A 103 -11.10 13.03 -4.15
CA PHE A 103 -10.78 12.29 -2.92
C PHE A 103 -11.97 11.95 -2.02
N PRO A 104 -12.95 12.86 -1.72
CA PRO A 104 -14.06 12.51 -0.84
C PRO A 104 -14.95 11.35 -1.33
N TYR A 105 -15.09 11.19 -2.65
CA TYR A 105 -15.86 10.07 -3.21
C TYR A 105 -15.11 8.75 -3.12
N VAL A 106 -13.79 8.78 -3.28
CA VAL A 106 -12.93 7.61 -3.12
C VAL A 106 -12.87 7.19 -1.66
N TRP A 107 -12.66 8.17 -0.75
CA TRP A 107 -12.53 7.87 0.68
C TRP A 107 -13.79 7.24 1.28
N ARG A 108 -14.98 7.65 0.85
CA ARG A 108 -16.24 7.01 1.26
C ARG A 108 -16.31 5.52 0.95
N GLN A 109 -15.58 5.04 -0.04
CA GLN A 109 -15.51 3.61 -0.38
C GLN A 109 -14.47 2.89 0.47
N ILE A 110 -13.38 3.58 0.84
CA ILE A 110 -12.30 3.03 1.66
C ILE A 110 -12.70 2.95 3.14
N GLU A 111 -13.33 3.99 3.66
CA GLU A 111 -13.62 4.14 5.09
C GLU A 111 -14.34 2.93 5.71
N PRO A 112 -15.39 2.34 5.10
CA PRO A 112 -16.03 1.14 5.62
C PRO A 112 -15.13 -0.10 5.62
N LEU A 113 -14.15 -0.18 4.69
CA LEU A 113 -13.23 -1.33 4.59
C LEU A 113 -12.20 -1.32 5.73
N ILE A 114 -11.78 -0.12 6.14
CA ILE A 114 -10.74 0.09 7.15
C ILE A 114 -11.30 0.33 8.56
N GLU A 115 -12.61 0.30 8.75
CA GLU A 115 -13.24 0.60 10.03
C GLU A 115 -12.68 -0.27 11.16
N GLY A 116 -12.21 0.40 12.23
CA GLY A 116 -11.62 -0.23 13.40
C GLY A 116 -10.25 -0.85 13.19
N LEU A 117 -9.62 -0.68 12.01
CA LEU A 117 -8.28 -1.17 11.72
C LEU A 117 -7.22 -0.09 11.92
N PRO A 118 -6.04 -0.43 12.44
CA PRO A 118 -4.87 0.43 12.30
C PRO A 118 -4.43 0.47 10.84
N LEU A 119 -3.87 1.59 10.42
CA LEU A 119 -3.27 1.76 9.10
C LEU A 119 -1.77 1.44 9.14
N VAL A 120 -1.28 0.84 8.08
CA VAL A 120 0.14 0.54 7.90
C VAL A 120 0.61 1.10 6.57
N ALA A 121 1.76 1.78 6.58
CA ALA A 121 2.38 2.28 5.36
C ALA A 121 3.91 2.10 5.38
N HIS A 122 4.53 2.07 4.21
CA HIS A 122 5.99 2.04 4.13
C HIS A 122 6.54 3.47 4.08
N ASN A 123 7.15 3.95 5.18
CA ASN A 123 7.43 5.36 5.45
C ASN A 123 6.16 6.15 5.78
N SER A 124 5.36 5.62 6.69
CA SER A 124 4.03 6.12 7.08
C SER A 124 3.91 7.65 7.33
N PRO A 125 4.95 8.43 7.72
CA PRO A 125 4.82 9.88 7.81
C PRO A 125 4.47 10.57 6.48
N PHE A 126 4.75 9.91 5.34
CA PHE A 126 4.33 10.43 4.04
C PHE A 126 2.83 10.22 3.84
N ASP A 127 2.36 9.00 3.93
CA ASP A 127 0.96 8.63 3.68
C ASP A 127 -0.01 9.25 4.70
N GLU A 128 0.36 9.19 5.97
CA GLU A 128 -0.38 9.87 7.04
C GLU A 128 -0.45 11.38 6.80
N GLY A 129 0.66 11.97 6.34
CA GLY A 129 0.71 13.39 6.00
C GLY A 129 -0.15 13.73 4.78
N CYS A 130 -0.20 12.88 3.75
CA CYS A 130 -1.08 13.04 2.59
C CYS A 130 -2.55 12.93 3.02
N LEU A 131 -2.91 11.91 3.79
CA LEU A 131 -4.26 11.71 4.28
C LEU A 131 -4.76 12.90 5.11
N LYS A 132 -3.96 13.38 6.06
CA LYS A 132 -4.29 14.57 6.87
C LYS A 132 -4.43 15.83 6.02
N ALA A 133 -3.54 16.03 5.05
CA ALA A 133 -3.55 17.21 4.20
C ALA A 133 -4.78 17.24 3.29
N VAL A 134 -5.07 16.12 2.61
CA VAL A 134 -6.19 16.05 1.67
C VAL A 134 -7.54 16.11 2.39
N MET A 135 -7.69 15.44 3.55
CA MET A 135 -8.92 15.56 4.35
C MET A 135 -9.17 17.00 4.80
N ARG A 136 -8.11 17.69 5.26
CA ARG A 136 -8.22 19.12 5.61
C ARG A 136 -8.60 19.99 4.40
N CYS A 137 -8.03 19.71 3.22
CA CYS A 137 -8.33 20.43 1.98
C CYS A 137 -9.84 20.34 1.65
N TYR A 138 -10.43 19.18 1.83
CA TYR A 138 -11.85 18.94 1.58
C TYR A 138 -12.74 19.15 2.81
N GLN A 139 -12.22 19.71 3.91
CA GLN A 139 -12.96 19.96 5.16
C GLN A 139 -13.64 18.71 5.72
N MET A 140 -12.97 17.56 5.57
CA MET A 140 -13.40 16.28 6.13
C MET A 140 -12.81 16.09 7.53
N ASP A 141 -13.57 15.43 8.40
CA ASP A 141 -13.05 15.02 9.71
C ASP A 141 -11.95 13.96 9.57
N TYR A 142 -10.89 14.12 10.34
CA TYR A 142 -9.82 13.13 10.44
C TYR A 142 -9.97 12.36 11.77
N PRO A 143 -10.41 11.09 11.74
CA PRO A 143 -10.51 10.29 12.94
C PRO A 143 -9.15 9.73 13.30
N ASP A 144 -8.43 10.30 14.21
CA ASP A 144 -7.08 9.95 14.70
C ASP A 144 -6.65 8.49 14.40
N TYR A 145 -6.42 8.18 13.11
CA TYR A 145 -6.00 6.85 12.66
C TYR A 145 -4.66 6.47 13.27
N LEU A 146 -4.59 5.29 13.83
CA LEU A 146 -3.34 4.74 14.33
C LEU A 146 -2.50 4.22 13.16
N PHE A 147 -1.34 4.87 12.91
CA PHE A 147 -0.42 4.46 11.85
C PHE A 147 0.78 3.68 12.36
N TYR A 148 1.08 2.56 11.68
CA TYR A 148 2.33 1.82 11.83
C TYR A 148 3.22 1.98 10.58
N CYS A 149 4.54 1.82 10.76
CA CYS A 149 5.51 2.07 9.72
C CYS A 149 6.41 0.86 9.48
N THR A 150 6.24 0.18 8.36
CA THR A 150 7.07 -0.98 7.99
C THR A 150 8.52 -0.60 7.72
N CYS A 151 8.81 0.60 7.20
CA CYS A 151 10.18 1.10 7.04
C CYS A 151 10.91 1.27 8.38
N ARG A 152 10.21 1.75 9.42
CA ARG A 152 10.75 1.85 10.78
C ARG A 152 10.92 0.47 11.41
N ALA A 153 9.95 -0.40 11.23
CA ALA A 153 10.01 -1.78 11.70
C ALA A 153 11.17 -2.54 11.05
N SER A 154 11.38 -2.39 9.74
CA SER A 154 12.48 -3.05 9.03
C SER A 154 13.85 -2.60 9.51
N ARG A 155 14.03 -1.31 9.84
CA ARG A 155 15.28 -0.82 10.45
C ARG A 155 15.55 -1.47 11.79
N LYS A 156 14.51 -1.72 12.59
CA LYS A 156 14.63 -2.40 13.89
C LYS A 156 14.90 -3.91 13.71
N HIS A 157 14.24 -4.53 12.73
CA HIS A 157 14.27 -5.98 12.51
C HIS A 157 15.58 -6.41 11.82
N PHE A 158 15.93 -5.79 10.70
CA PHE A 158 17.08 -6.16 9.87
C PHE A 158 18.36 -5.35 10.19
N GLY A 159 18.23 -4.15 10.73
CA GLY A 159 19.36 -3.29 11.05
C GLY A 159 20.27 -3.06 9.83
N LYS A 160 21.55 -3.39 9.96
CA LYS A 160 22.55 -3.25 8.88
C LYS A 160 22.65 -4.46 7.95
N GLN A 161 21.77 -5.43 8.05
CA GLN A 161 21.77 -6.61 7.18
C GLN A 161 21.26 -6.28 5.76
N LEU A 162 20.48 -5.21 5.61
CA LEU A 162 20.03 -4.72 4.32
C LEU A 162 20.84 -3.49 3.88
N PRO A 163 21.07 -3.33 2.57
CA PRO A 163 21.80 -2.17 2.03
C PRO A 163 21.01 -0.86 2.22
N ASN A 164 19.69 -0.95 2.24
CA ASN A 164 18.75 0.14 2.51
C ASN A 164 17.43 -0.44 3.03
N HIS A 165 16.49 0.45 3.40
CA HIS A 165 15.15 0.06 3.87
C HIS A 165 14.06 0.63 2.95
N GLN A 166 14.30 0.66 1.65
CA GLN A 166 13.29 0.97 0.64
C GLN A 166 12.30 -0.20 0.50
N LEU A 167 11.10 0.09 0.06
CA LEU A 167 10.00 -0.87 0.01
C LEU A 167 10.41 -2.17 -0.72
N HIS A 168 10.93 -2.06 -1.94
CA HIS A 168 11.32 -3.23 -2.75
C HIS A 168 12.42 -4.07 -2.07
N THR A 169 13.41 -3.43 -1.42
CA THR A 169 14.50 -4.14 -0.72
C THR A 169 13.97 -4.92 0.47
N VAL A 170 13.07 -4.31 1.24
CA VAL A 170 12.47 -4.97 2.41
C VAL A 170 11.48 -6.05 1.99
N ALA A 171 10.68 -5.79 0.94
CA ALA A 171 9.76 -6.78 0.38
C ALA A 171 10.49 -8.05 -0.07
N GLU A 172 11.59 -7.90 -0.83
CA GLU A 172 12.43 -9.02 -1.26
C GLU A 172 13.01 -9.79 -0.06
N ALA A 173 13.50 -9.09 0.96
CA ALA A 173 14.02 -9.72 2.18
C ALA A 173 12.95 -10.50 2.96
N CYS A 174 11.68 -10.08 2.85
CA CYS A 174 10.51 -10.77 3.40
C CYS A 174 9.94 -11.84 2.44
N GLY A 175 10.58 -12.10 1.29
CA GLY A 175 10.14 -13.11 0.32
C GLY A 175 9.01 -12.68 -0.61
N PHE A 176 8.76 -11.38 -0.75
CA PHE A 176 7.78 -10.81 -1.67
C PHE A 176 8.46 -10.19 -2.89
N ASN A 177 8.04 -10.59 -4.09
CA ASN A 177 8.54 -10.04 -5.34
C ASN A 177 7.65 -8.87 -5.81
N LEU A 178 8.08 -7.65 -5.56
CA LEU A 178 7.38 -6.44 -5.99
C LEU A 178 7.67 -6.14 -7.47
N VAL A 179 6.71 -6.40 -8.35
CA VAL A 179 6.89 -6.26 -9.81
C VAL A 179 6.56 -4.85 -10.30
N ASN A 180 5.47 -4.25 -9.81
CA ASN A 180 4.97 -2.94 -10.24
C ASN A 180 5.22 -1.88 -9.16
N HIS A 181 6.48 -1.63 -8.81
CA HIS A 181 6.83 -0.59 -7.86
C HIS A 181 6.35 0.79 -8.34
N HIS A 182 5.85 1.62 -7.42
CA HIS A 182 5.17 2.91 -7.66
C HIS A 182 3.77 2.79 -8.30
N HIS A 183 3.15 1.63 -8.18
CA HIS A 183 1.71 1.49 -8.35
C HIS A 183 1.09 1.33 -6.96
N ALA A 184 0.26 2.26 -6.53
CA ALA A 184 -0.20 2.36 -5.14
C ALA A 184 -0.76 1.04 -4.55
N LEU A 185 -1.51 0.25 -5.35
CA LEU A 185 -1.98 -1.05 -4.86
C LEU A 185 -0.84 -2.06 -4.70
N ALA A 186 0.09 -2.14 -5.65
CA ALA A 186 1.22 -3.08 -5.56
C ALA A 186 2.14 -2.73 -4.38
N ASP A 187 2.33 -1.44 -4.10
CA ASP A 187 3.13 -0.96 -2.97
C ASP A 187 2.40 -1.20 -1.64
N ALA A 188 1.07 -1.04 -1.59
CA ALA A 188 0.25 -1.43 -0.44
C ALA A 188 0.28 -2.96 -0.20
N GLU A 189 0.27 -3.80 -1.24
CA GLU A 189 0.42 -5.26 -1.14
C GLU A 189 1.78 -5.64 -0.56
N ALA A 190 2.86 -5.05 -1.06
CA ALA A 190 4.21 -5.26 -0.54
C ALA A 190 4.31 -4.80 0.92
N CYS A 191 3.74 -3.64 1.25
CA CYS A 191 3.67 -3.12 2.62
C CYS A 191 2.92 -4.06 3.55
N ALA A 192 1.75 -4.59 3.10
CA ALA A 192 0.96 -5.55 3.86
C ALA A 192 1.72 -6.87 4.10
N TRP A 193 2.44 -7.35 3.10
CA TRP A 193 3.28 -8.53 3.24
C TRP A 193 4.38 -8.32 4.28
N ILE A 194 5.12 -7.22 4.17
CA ILE A 194 6.16 -6.86 5.14
C ILE A 194 5.57 -6.75 6.56
N ALA A 195 4.43 -6.08 6.70
CA ALA A 195 3.79 -5.90 8.00
C ALA A 195 3.49 -7.24 8.70
N ARG A 196 2.98 -8.23 7.96
CA ARG A 196 2.73 -9.58 8.47
C ARG A 196 3.98 -10.29 8.98
N GLU A 197 5.13 -10.01 8.36
CA GLU A 197 6.39 -10.69 8.69
C GLU A 197 7.13 -10.03 9.88
N ILE A 198 7.03 -8.69 10.03
CA ILE A 198 7.89 -7.96 10.96
C ILE A 198 7.19 -6.98 11.92
N LEU A 199 5.84 -6.82 11.86
CA LEU A 199 5.00 -6.08 12.80
C LEU A 199 4.11 -7.02 13.58
#